data_eceeb6254a69dcae9ec786702d21a4dc
#
_entry.id   eceeb6254a69dcae9ec786702d21a4dc
#
_cell.length_a   1.000
_cell.length_b   1.000
_cell.length_c   1.000
_cell.angle_alpha   90.00
_cell.angle_beta   90.00
_cell.angle_gamma   90.00
#
_symmetry.space_group_name_H-M   'P 1'
#
loop_
_entity.id
_entity.type
_entity.pdbx_description
1 polymer ?
#
loop_
_entity_poly.entity_id
_entity_poly.type
_entity_poly.pdbx_seq_one_letter_code
_entity_poly.pdbx_strand_id
1 'polypeptide(L)'
;KMTFTPHGKHLIAGEWVATERTFSSDPAHGPSHAFSVGTPALVDQAVRAAEDAFWSFGHARREDRAAFLNAIADEIEARADAITQIGTQETGLPEGRLQGERGRTVGQLRLFASHILAGDYLDSRHDPALPDRSPLPRPDMKMVQRPIGPVAVFGASNFPLAFSTAGGDTAA
;
A
#
# COMPACT_ATOMS: atom_id res chain seq x y z
N LYS A 1 21.82 17.24 -11.78
CA LYS A 1 20.61 16.64 -11.18
C LYS A 1 20.03 15.65 -12.17
N MET A 2 19.94 14.39 -11.82
CA MET A 2 19.28 13.39 -12.66
C MET A 2 17.78 13.72 -12.65
N THR A 3 17.19 14.04 -13.80
CA THR A 3 15.77 14.37 -13.93
C THR A 3 15.01 13.05 -14.01
N PHE A 4 14.13 12.79 -13.06
CA PHE A 4 13.24 11.63 -13.12
C PHE A 4 12.19 11.84 -14.21
N THR A 5 11.99 10.82 -15.05
CA THR A 5 10.94 10.83 -16.09
C THR A 5 10.03 9.63 -15.85
N PRO A 6 8.73 9.83 -15.56
CA PRO A 6 7.78 8.73 -15.40
C PRO A 6 7.58 8.00 -16.73
N HIS A 7 7.49 6.68 -16.70
CA HIS A 7 7.23 5.86 -17.90
C HIS A 7 5.73 5.63 -18.17
N GLY A 8 4.86 6.03 -17.26
CA GLY A 8 3.41 6.03 -17.43
C GLY A 8 2.74 4.65 -17.57
N LYS A 9 3.41 3.57 -17.19
CA LYS A 9 2.86 2.20 -17.27
C LYS A 9 2.21 1.79 -15.96
N HIS A 10 1.30 0.81 -16.03
CA HIS A 10 0.74 0.13 -14.86
C HIS A 10 1.70 -0.94 -14.34
N LEU A 11 1.76 -1.13 -13.03
CA LEU A 11 2.43 -2.28 -12.41
C LEU A 11 1.37 -3.30 -12.00
N ILE A 12 1.38 -4.47 -12.65
CA ILE A 12 0.42 -5.55 -12.38
C ILE A 12 1.18 -6.86 -12.27
N ALA A 13 1.03 -7.56 -11.16
CA ALA A 13 1.71 -8.84 -10.90
C ALA A 13 3.25 -8.79 -11.10
N GLY A 14 3.88 -7.66 -10.74
CA GLY A 14 5.32 -7.45 -10.89
C GLY A 14 5.77 -7.01 -12.29
N GLU A 15 4.86 -6.89 -13.27
CA GLU A 15 5.17 -6.54 -14.65
C GLU A 15 4.67 -5.13 -15.01
N TRP A 16 5.47 -4.41 -15.81
CA TRP A 16 5.10 -3.11 -16.33
C TRP A 16 4.27 -3.25 -17.61
N VAL A 17 2.98 -2.90 -17.53
CA VAL A 17 2.01 -3.04 -18.63
C VAL A 17 1.63 -1.67 -19.19
N ALA A 18 1.76 -1.52 -20.51
CA ALA A 18 1.31 -0.32 -21.23
C ALA A 18 0.05 -0.65 -22.06
N THR A 19 -0.72 0.39 -22.37
CA THR A 19 -1.84 0.32 -23.32
C THR A 19 -1.57 1.25 -24.50
N GLU A 20 -2.18 0.97 -25.66
CA GLU A 20 -2.08 1.84 -26.84
C GLU A 20 -2.69 3.24 -26.58
N ARG A 21 -3.79 3.26 -25.84
CA ARG A 21 -4.44 4.51 -25.46
C ARG A 21 -3.74 5.14 -24.26
N THR A 22 -3.33 6.39 -24.42
CA THR A 22 -2.70 7.19 -23.36
C THR A 22 -3.45 8.49 -23.14
N PHE A 23 -3.19 9.10 -21.98
CA PHE A 23 -3.53 10.49 -21.70
C PHE A 23 -2.26 11.23 -21.25
N SER A 24 -2.27 12.55 -21.42
CA SER A 24 -1.17 13.40 -20.96
C SER A 24 -1.52 14.01 -19.61
N SER A 25 -0.54 14.12 -18.72
CA SER A 25 -0.69 14.92 -17.50
C SER A 25 -0.82 16.40 -17.86
N ASP A 26 -1.50 17.15 -16.99
CA ASP A 26 -1.62 18.61 -17.06
C ASP A 26 -0.92 19.21 -15.81
N PRO A 27 0.43 19.25 -15.81
CA PRO A 27 1.19 19.68 -14.65
C PRO A 27 1.04 21.18 -14.40
N ALA A 28 1.15 21.60 -13.15
CA ALA A 28 1.14 23.02 -12.79
C ALA A 28 2.33 23.76 -13.43
N HIS A 29 3.45 23.08 -13.62
CA HIS A 29 4.62 23.57 -14.35
C HIS A 29 5.55 22.42 -14.76
N GLY A 30 6.41 22.68 -15.74
CA GLY A 30 7.31 21.65 -16.28
C GLY A 30 6.69 20.82 -17.42
N PRO A 31 7.31 19.71 -17.81
CA PRO A 31 6.87 18.91 -18.94
C PRO A 31 5.64 18.07 -18.60
N SER A 32 4.75 17.92 -19.55
CA SER A 32 3.68 16.92 -19.54
C SER A 32 4.24 15.53 -19.84
N HIS A 33 3.66 14.51 -19.22
CA HIS A 33 4.04 13.10 -19.41
C HIS A 33 2.84 12.28 -19.85
N ALA A 34 3.08 11.24 -20.66
CA ALA A 34 2.04 10.34 -21.14
C ALA A 34 1.87 9.15 -20.17
N PHE A 35 0.62 8.82 -19.88
CA PHE A 35 0.26 7.69 -19.02
C PHE A 35 -0.72 6.77 -19.74
N SER A 36 -0.56 5.48 -19.57
CA SER A 36 -1.46 4.46 -20.11
C SER A 36 -2.85 4.56 -19.49
N VAL A 37 -3.89 4.51 -20.33
CA VAL A 37 -5.28 4.46 -19.85
C VAL A 37 -5.58 3.04 -19.40
N GLY A 38 -6.06 2.88 -18.16
CA GLY A 38 -6.54 1.59 -17.66
C GLY A 38 -7.78 1.11 -18.42
N THR A 39 -7.93 -0.20 -18.52
CA THR A 39 -9.10 -0.85 -19.11
C THR A 39 -9.78 -1.75 -18.08
N PRO A 40 -11.07 -2.07 -18.24
CA PRO A 40 -11.72 -3.04 -17.35
C PRO A 40 -10.98 -4.39 -17.28
N ALA A 41 -10.40 -4.83 -18.40
CA ALA A 41 -9.61 -6.07 -18.44
C ALA A 41 -8.33 -5.99 -17.59
N LEU A 42 -7.64 -4.83 -17.60
CA LEU A 42 -6.46 -4.62 -16.74
C LEU A 42 -6.84 -4.52 -15.27
N VAL A 43 -7.98 -3.92 -14.96
CA VAL A 43 -8.49 -3.88 -13.57
C VAL A 43 -8.81 -5.30 -13.09
N ASP A 44 -9.50 -6.12 -13.89
CA ASP A 44 -9.77 -7.52 -13.57
C ASP A 44 -8.47 -8.31 -13.37
N GLN A 45 -7.48 -8.13 -14.24
CA GLN A 45 -6.16 -8.75 -14.09
C GLN A 45 -5.46 -8.35 -12.79
N ALA A 46 -5.49 -7.06 -12.43
CA ALA A 46 -4.89 -6.57 -11.20
C ALA A 46 -5.58 -7.13 -9.95
N VAL A 47 -6.92 -7.19 -9.96
CA VAL A 47 -7.70 -7.74 -8.85
C VAL A 47 -7.44 -9.24 -8.67
N ARG A 48 -7.37 -10.00 -9.78
CA ARG A 48 -7.02 -11.44 -9.72
C ARG A 48 -5.61 -11.67 -9.20
N ALA A 49 -4.64 -10.86 -9.67
CA ALA A 49 -3.27 -10.96 -9.17
C ALA A 49 -3.18 -10.63 -7.66
N ALA A 50 -3.95 -9.66 -7.18
CA ALA A 50 -4.03 -9.35 -5.77
C ALA A 50 -4.68 -10.47 -4.95
N GLU A 51 -5.74 -11.10 -5.47
CA GLU A 51 -6.39 -12.25 -4.84
C GLU A 51 -5.44 -13.44 -4.76
N ASP A 52 -4.72 -13.75 -5.84
CA ASP A 52 -3.72 -14.83 -5.84
C ASP A 52 -2.61 -14.56 -4.82
N ALA A 53 -2.10 -13.33 -4.75
CA ALA A 53 -1.07 -12.93 -3.79
C ALA A 53 -1.57 -12.97 -2.34
N PHE A 54 -2.86 -12.77 -2.09
CA PHE A 54 -3.44 -12.78 -0.76
C PHE A 54 -3.23 -14.10 -0.02
N TRP A 55 -3.27 -15.23 -0.71
CA TRP A 55 -3.11 -16.55 -0.09
C TRP A 55 -1.73 -16.76 0.54
N SER A 56 -0.69 -16.21 -0.06
CA SER A 56 0.67 -16.25 0.51
C SER A 56 0.91 -15.06 1.47
N PHE A 57 0.61 -13.84 1.04
CA PHE A 57 0.88 -12.63 1.82
C PHE A 57 0.02 -12.52 3.07
N GLY A 58 -1.27 -12.85 2.99
CA GLY A 58 -2.20 -12.84 4.12
C GLY A 58 -1.85 -13.86 5.22
N HIS A 59 -1.00 -14.85 4.92
CA HIS A 59 -0.48 -15.85 5.86
C HIS A 59 1.01 -15.66 6.16
N ALA A 60 1.65 -14.63 5.60
CA ALA A 60 3.04 -14.31 5.89
C ALA A 60 3.23 -13.98 7.39
N ARG A 61 4.43 -14.25 7.88
CA ARG A 61 4.78 -13.92 9.26
C ARG A 61 4.71 -12.40 9.48
N ARG A 62 4.43 -11.99 10.70
CA ARG A 62 4.39 -10.57 11.07
C ARG A 62 5.72 -9.86 10.78
N GLU A 63 6.83 -10.54 11.06
CA GLU A 63 8.18 -10.03 10.83
C GLU A 63 8.41 -9.75 9.33
N ASP A 64 7.97 -10.62 8.45
CA ASP A 64 8.14 -10.48 7.00
C ASP A 64 7.29 -9.31 6.47
N ARG A 65 6.05 -9.15 6.93
CA ARG A 65 5.19 -8.02 6.57
C ARG A 65 5.72 -6.69 7.11
N ALA A 66 6.21 -6.68 8.35
CA ALA A 66 6.84 -5.48 8.93
C ALA A 66 8.12 -5.09 8.17
N ALA A 67 8.95 -6.07 7.79
CA ALA A 67 10.12 -5.84 6.96
C ALA A 67 9.75 -5.27 5.59
N PHE A 68 8.66 -5.75 4.98
CA PHE A 68 8.13 -5.23 3.71
C PHE A 68 7.73 -3.75 3.83
N LEU A 69 6.96 -3.37 4.85
CA LEU A 69 6.58 -1.96 5.08
C LEU A 69 7.80 -1.06 5.32
N ASN A 70 8.79 -1.53 6.08
CA ASN A 70 10.03 -0.79 6.28
C ASN A 70 10.83 -0.64 4.98
N ALA A 71 10.89 -1.68 4.14
CA ALA A 71 11.54 -1.61 2.84
C ALA A 71 10.87 -0.60 1.90
N ILE A 72 9.53 -0.52 1.90
CA ILE A 72 8.81 0.53 1.16
C ILE A 72 9.20 1.91 1.66
N ALA A 73 9.27 2.11 2.97
CA ALA A 73 9.70 3.38 3.57
C ALA A 73 11.13 3.77 3.15
N ASP A 74 12.06 2.82 3.16
CA ASP A 74 13.44 3.02 2.73
C ASP A 74 13.53 3.40 1.24
N GLU A 75 12.75 2.74 0.38
CA GLU A 75 12.69 3.04 -1.05
C GLU A 75 12.11 4.43 -1.35
N ILE A 76 11.11 4.88 -0.59
CA ILE A 76 10.57 6.24 -0.67
C ILE A 76 11.64 7.26 -0.28
N GLU A 77 12.35 7.04 0.81
CA GLU A 77 13.44 7.94 1.25
C GLU A 77 14.60 7.98 0.25
N ALA A 78 14.98 6.84 -0.32
CA ALA A 78 16.03 6.77 -1.34
C ALA A 78 15.68 7.56 -2.61
N ARG A 79 14.39 7.82 -2.86
CA ARG A 79 13.89 8.59 -4.02
C ARG A 79 13.36 9.98 -3.65
N ALA A 80 13.72 10.49 -2.49
CA ALA A 80 13.18 11.71 -1.90
C ALA A 80 13.17 12.91 -2.87
N ASP A 81 14.30 13.18 -3.52
CA ASP A 81 14.45 14.33 -4.44
C ASP A 81 13.55 14.16 -5.68
N ALA A 82 13.52 12.98 -6.26
CA ALA A 82 12.71 12.70 -7.45
C ALA A 82 11.21 12.82 -7.14
N ILE A 83 10.76 12.30 -6.01
CA ILE A 83 9.36 12.39 -5.55
C ILE A 83 8.98 13.85 -5.31
N THR A 84 9.82 14.62 -4.62
CA THR A 84 9.57 16.03 -4.35
C THR A 84 9.51 16.83 -5.65
N GLN A 85 10.45 16.62 -6.55
CA GLN A 85 10.52 17.33 -7.84
C GLN A 85 9.28 17.08 -8.69
N ILE A 86 8.94 15.80 -8.94
CA ILE A 86 7.78 15.46 -9.77
C ILE A 86 6.47 15.91 -9.12
N GLY A 87 6.35 15.76 -7.81
CA GLY A 87 5.17 16.18 -7.06
C GLY A 87 4.94 17.70 -7.14
N THR A 88 5.99 18.51 -6.99
CA THR A 88 5.90 19.96 -7.15
C THR A 88 5.49 20.36 -8.57
N GLN A 89 6.07 19.71 -9.58
CA GLN A 89 5.73 19.97 -10.98
C GLN A 89 4.28 19.63 -11.31
N GLU A 90 3.82 18.47 -10.88
CA GLU A 90 2.46 17.97 -11.20
C GLU A 90 1.39 18.75 -10.44
N THR A 91 1.59 19.01 -9.15
CA THR A 91 0.55 19.55 -8.28
C THR A 91 0.61 21.06 -8.04
N GLY A 92 1.78 21.69 -8.27
CA GLY A 92 2.05 23.07 -7.89
C GLY A 92 2.24 23.26 -6.37
N LEU A 93 2.24 22.19 -5.57
CA LEU A 93 2.48 22.29 -4.13
C LEU A 93 3.94 22.67 -3.86
N PRO A 94 4.22 23.50 -2.83
CA PRO A 94 5.58 23.86 -2.46
C PRO A 94 6.41 22.63 -2.03
N GLU A 95 7.72 22.66 -2.31
CA GLU A 95 8.64 21.56 -1.94
C GLU A 95 8.55 21.16 -0.46
N GLY A 96 8.56 22.16 0.45
CA GLY A 96 8.45 21.91 1.88
C GLY A 96 7.18 21.16 2.29
N ARG A 97 6.07 21.41 1.56
CA ARG A 97 4.81 20.70 1.76
C ARG A 97 4.93 19.23 1.36
N LEU A 98 5.55 18.94 0.22
CA LEU A 98 5.76 17.56 -0.26
C LEU A 98 6.80 16.80 0.57
N GLN A 99 7.85 17.47 1.04
CA GLN A 99 8.82 16.90 1.96
C GLN A 99 8.16 16.49 3.28
N GLY A 100 7.30 17.35 3.84
CA GLY A 100 6.53 17.04 5.05
C GLY A 100 5.57 15.87 4.84
N GLU A 101 4.91 15.82 3.69
CA GLU A 101 4.00 14.72 3.33
C GLU A 101 4.75 13.39 3.14
N ARG A 102 5.93 13.41 2.51
CA ARG A 102 6.80 12.24 2.43
C ARG A 102 7.18 11.74 3.82
N GLY A 103 7.62 12.63 4.71
CA GLY A 103 7.95 12.28 6.10
C GLY A 103 6.76 11.64 6.83
N ARG A 104 5.55 12.18 6.64
CA ARG A 104 4.32 11.58 7.18
C ARG A 104 4.06 10.19 6.60
N THR A 105 4.23 10.00 5.30
CA THR A 105 4.03 8.71 4.62
C THR A 105 5.00 7.65 5.15
N VAL A 106 6.29 7.96 5.20
CA VAL A 106 7.32 7.08 5.76
C VAL A 106 7.09 6.79 7.23
N GLY A 107 6.74 7.80 8.02
CA GLY A 107 6.41 7.65 9.44
C GLY A 107 5.22 6.71 9.67
N GLN A 108 4.20 6.79 8.82
CA GLN A 108 3.02 5.92 8.88
C GLN A 108 3.39 4.46 8.57
N LEU A 109 4.19 4.21 7.53
CA LEU A 109 4.67 2.87 7.19
C LEU A 109 5.46 2.23 8.35
N ARG A 110 6.39 2.97 8.95
CA ARG A 110 7.17 2.49 10.09
C ARG A 110 6.33 2.28 11.34
N LEU A 111 5.34 3.15 11.58
CA LEU A 111 4.39 2.99 12.67
C LEU A 111 3.63 1.66 12.53
N PHE A 112 3.10 1.36 11.36
CA PHE A 112 2.38 0.12 11.13
C PHE A 112 3.29 -1.11 11.13
N ALA A 113 4.53 -1.00 10.65
CA ALA A 113 5.52 -2.07 10.80
C ALA A 113 5.73 -2.44 12.28
N SER A 114 5.89 -1.44 13.15
CA SER A 114 6.02 -1.65 14.60
C SER A 114 4.74 -2.22 15.21
N HIS A 115 3.58 -1.72 14.81
CA HIS A 115 2.27 -2.19 15.28
C HIS A 115 2.03 -3.66 14.91
N ILE A 116 2.37 -4.05 13.69
CA ILE A 116 2.30 -5.45 13.24
C ILE A 116 3.18 -6.35 14.11
N LEU A 117 4.40 -5.92 14.42
CA LEU A 117 5.33 -6.68 15.28
C LEU A 117 4.80 -6.86 16.70
N ALA A 118 4.16 -5.85 17.27
CA ALA A 118 3.55 -5.94 18.61
C ALA A 118 2.46 -7.02 18.66
N GLY A 119 1.63 -7.14 17.63
CA GLY A 119 0.66 -8.21 17.47
C GLY A 119 -0.66 -8.03 18.20
N ASP A 120 -0.84 -6.96 18.96
CA ASP A 120 -2.06 -6.70 19.74
C ASP A 120 -3.32 -6.58 18.86
N TYR A 121 -3.15 -6.15 17.61
CA TYR A 121 -4.25 -6.06 16.63
C TYR A 121 -4.90 -7.41 16.32
N LEU A 122 -4.23 -8.53 16.60
CA LEU A 122 -4.80 -9.88 16.40
C LEU A 122 -5.94 -10.17 17.37
N ASP A 123 -6.05 -9.42 18.48
CA ASP A 123 -7.08 -9.61 19.50
C ASP A 123 -7.28 -11.11 19.82
N SER A 124 -6.18 -11.80 20.09
CA SER A 124 -6.18 -13.25 20.31
C SER A 124 -6.97 -13.60 21.58
N ARG A 125 -7.97 -14.45 21.42
CA ARG A 125 -8.79 -14.96 22.53
C ARG A 125 -8.71 -16.48 22.57
N HIS A 126 -8.63 -17.01 23.79
CA HIS A 126 -8.57 -18.45 24.02
C HIS A 126 -9.54 -18.85 25.13
N ASP A 127 -10.50 -19.65 24.76
CA ASP A 127 -11.44 -20.31 25.69
C ASP A 127 -11.06 -21.79 25.82
N PRO A 128 -10.43 -22.19 26.91
CA PRO A 128 -10.05 -23.58 27.14
C PRO A 128 -11.25 -24.53 27.10
N ALA A 129 -11.01 -25.78 26.74
CA ALA A 129 -12.02 -26.82 26.78
C ALA A 129 -12.62 -27.00 28.17
N LEU A 130 -13.94 -27.24 28.24
CA LEU A 130 -14.66 -27.61 29.44
C LEU A 130 -15.42 -28.92 29.12
N PRO A 131 -14.76 -30.09 29.19
CA PRO A 131 -15.37 -31.36 28.75
C PRO A 131 -16.55 -31.79 29.62
N ASP A 132 -16.53 -31.42 30.88
CA ASP A 132 -17.57 -31.81 31.88
C ASP A 132 -18.69 -30.77 32.04
N ARG A 133 -18.70 -29.71 31.18
CA ARG A 133 -19.74 -28.67 31.24
C ARG A 133 -21.11 -29.25 30.86
N SER A 134 -22.14 -28.96 31.67
CA SER A 134 -23.54 -29.27 31.39
C SER A 134 -24.23 -28.05 30.79
N PRO A 135 -25.21 -28.16 29.85
CA PRO A 135 -25.74 -29.41 29.28
C PRO A 135 -24.87 -30.00 28.16
N LEU A 136 -23.92 -29.22 27.62
CA LEU A 136 -23.03 -29.67 26.57
C LEU A 136 -21.57 -29.28 26.89
N PRO A 137 -20.59 -30.11 26.56
CA PRO A 137 -19.19 -29.78 26.72
C PRO A 137 -18.83 -28.57 25.81
N ARG A 138 -17.80 -27.81 26.24
CA ARG A 138 -17.22 -26.75 25.44
C ARG A 138 -15.89 -27.25 24.85
N PRO A 139 -15.70 -27.19 23.52
CA PRO A 139 -14.40 -27.48 22.91
C PRO A 139 -13.35 -26.40 23.24
N ASP A 140 -12.09 -26.70 23.00
CA ASP A 140 -11.01 -25.69 23.01
C ASP A 140 -11.20 -24.74 21.83
N MET A 141 -11.34 -23.44 22.11
CA MET A 141 -11.64 -22.44 21.08
C MET A 141 -10.59 -21.34 21.07
N LYS A 142 -10.08 -21.01 19.89
CA LYS A 142 -9.17 -19.89 19.66
C LYS A 142 -9.71 -18.98 18.57
N MET A 143 -9.65 -17.68 18.81
CA MET A 143 -10.09 -16.66 17.86
C MET A 143 -8.97 -15.64 17.67
N VAL A 144 -8.78 -15.22 16.43
CA VAL A 144 -7.88 -14.13 16.04
C VAL A 144 -8.50 -13.32 14.92
N GLN A 145 -8.10 -12.06 14.81
CA GLN A 145 -8.44 -11.24 13.64
C GLN A 145 -7.68 -11.74 12.40
N ARG A 146 -8.36 -11.77 11.27
CA ARG A 146 -7.80 -12.22 9.99
C ARG A 146 -7.98 -11.16 8.91
N PRO A 147 -7.05 -11.06 7.94
CA PRO A 147 -7.23 -10.15 6.81
C PRO A 147 -8.43 -10.58 5.97
N ILE A 148 -9.10 -9.61 5.35
CA ILE A 148 -10.32 -9.83 4.56
C ILE A 148 -10.06 -10.07 3.08
N GLY A 149 -8.88 -9.73 2.57
CA GLY A 149 -8.51 -9.88 1.15
C GLY A 149 -8.00 -8.60 0.51
N PRO A 150 -7.96 -8.55 -0.83
CA PRO A 150 -7.54 -7.37 -1.56
C PRO A 150 -8.37 -6.12 -1.25
N VAL A 151 -7.71 -4.97 -1.23
CA VAL A 151 -8.34 -3.67 -0.95
C VAL A 151 -8.06 -2.71 -2.10
N ALA A 152 -9.11 -2.07 -2.62
CA ALA A 152 -8.96 -0.98 -3.57
C ALA A 152 -8.71 0.34 -2.82
N VAL A 153 -7.64 1.04 -3.20
CA VAL A 153 -7.26 2.30 -2.59
C VAL A 153 -7.41 3.43 -3.58
N PHE A 154 -8.12 4.49 -3.17
CA PHE A 154 -8.31 5.71 -3.96
C PHE A 154 -7.57 6.85 -3.27
N GLY A 155 -6.55 7.38 -3.98
CA GLY A 155 -5.80 8.54 -3.50
C GLY A 155 -6.56 9.85 -3.64
N ALA A 156 -6.00 10.92 -3.09
CA ALA A 156 -6.55 12.27 -3.18
C ALA A 156 -5.50 13.23 -3.74
N SER A 157 -5.92 14.12 -4.65
CA SER A 157 -5.01 15.05 -5.34
C SER A 157 -4.31 16.05 -4.42
N ASN A 158 -4.94 16.42 -3.32
CA ASN A 158 -4.39 17.34 -2.32
C ASN A 158 -3.43 16.69 -1.32
N PHE A 159 -3.33 15.35 -1.32
CA PHE A 159 -2.39 14.55 -0.56
C PHE A 159 -1.89 13.38 -1.43
N PRO A 160 -1.09 13.66 -2.47
CA PRO A 160 -0.76 12.67 -3.49
C PRO A 160 0.05 11.48 -2.98
N LEU A 161 0.80 11.62 -1.91
CA LEU A 161 1.58 10.55 -1.29
C LEU A 161 0.86 9.90 -0.11
N ALA A 162 0.45 10.70 0.88
CA ALA A 162 -0.04 10.20 2.16
C ALA A 162 -1.37 9.43 2.04
N PHE A 163 -2.27 9.84 1.13
CA PHE A 163 -3.57 9.18 0.98
C PHE A 163 -3.59 8.11 -0.10
N SER A 164 -2.58 8.04 -0.94
CA SER A 164 -2.39 6.90 -1.85
C SER A 164 -1.53 5.81 -1.20
N THR A 165 -0.29 6.12 -0.89
CA THR A 165 0.67 5.16 -0.33
C THR A 165 0.34 4.81 1.13
N ALA A 166 0.40 5.78 2.05
CA ALA A 166 0.16 5.49 3.46
C ALA A 166 -1.30 5.11 3.77
N GLY A 167 -2.27 5.58 3.01
CA GLY A 167 -3.67 5.15 3.12
C GLY A 167 -3.87 3.72 2.62
N GLY A 168 -3.17 3.31 1.55
CA GLY A 168 -3.20 1.97 0.99
C GLY A 168 -2.35 0.97 1.78
N ASP A 169 -1.19 1.39 2.23
CA ASP A 169 -0.26 0.54 2.96
C ASP A 169 -0.78 0.15 4.34
N THR A 170 -1.70 0.92 4.90
CA THR A 170 -2.41 0.54 6.12
C THR A 170 -3.40 -0.60 5.91
N ALA A 171 -3.75 -0.90 4.67
CA ALA A 171 -4.55 -2.06 4.32
C ALA A 171 -3.71 -3.34 4.20
N ALA A 172 -2.42 -3.21 3.96
CA ALA A 172 -1.48 -4.34 3.86
C ALA A 172 -1.00 -4.81 5.23
#